data_345f90d63c4b986e9efd576a7adb0a2b
#
_entry.id   345f90d63c4b986e9efd576a7adb0a2b
#
_cell.length_a   1.000
_cell.length_b   1.000
_cell.length_c   1.000
_cell.angle_alpha   90.00
_cell.angle_beta   90.00
_cell.angle_gamma   90.00
#
_symmetry.space_group_name_H-M   'P 1'
#
loop_
_entity.id
_entity.type
_entity.pdbx_description
1 polymer ?
#
loop_
_entity_poly.entity_id
_entity_poly.type
_entity_poly.pdbx_seq_one_letter_code
_entity_poly.pdbx_strand_id
1 'polypeptide(L)'
;MRAILSLMQEYRQAELEVGGAPEKRVTEMKEMFSFLDRELSFFSHSATATGSKMEEVMTSADFTYAIQTFVQRRMEPAYTEKRFDFEQFVAQDTTPNYLPVQRYQRKAAMDDLEWTGEKDEPRPGSYVDATQRQFQVYDWQKQFDFSFHALVNDDLGYFDDAATEMGISARRTLEKFISRMYTNATSIARLTGLGALYSTTGRLTSARVSTARMGFNQRTDARANPINASLAYIVHHPGLVDTVRVIRASQLVPELATNAANVVAGDFTPIEDPYMAGTAPNLPWYAFSDYRRDNIKPLVLARWQGMRAPIIARKKSDVEGISSITGGGGGVSLPFVGDFATNNIVVKVWDVWGTYWDSGTEGNLYDYRGAYYSSGTAP
;
A
#
# COMPACT_ATOMS: atom_id res chain seq x y z
N MET A 1 9.29 -23.15 -25.29
CA MET A 1 10.66 -23.65 -25.47
C MET A 1 11.59 -22.70 -26.21
N ARG A 2 11.25 -22.15 -27.39
CA ARG A 2 12.10 -21.16 -28.11
C ARG A 2 12.31 -19.86 -27.31
N ALA A 3 11.28 -19.32 -26.65
CA ALA A 3 11.36 -18.12 -25.82
C ALA A 3 12.25 -18.32 -24.56
N ILE A 4 12.22 -19.49 -23.95
CA ILE A 4 13.09 -19.82 -22.81
C ILE A 4 14.54 -19.94 -23.26
N LEU A 5 14.79 -20.50 -24.42
CA LEU A 5 16.13 -20.59 -25.03
C LEU A 5 16.68 -19.21 -25.42
N SER A 6 15.84 -18.28 -25.94
CA SER A 6 16.28 -16.91 -26.24
C SER A 6 16.60 -16.14 -24.96
N LEU A 7 15.80 -16.26 -23.91
CA LEU A 7 16.05 -15.68 -22.59
C LEU A 7 17.35 -16.23 -21.95
N MET A 8 17.62 -17.51 -22.11
CA MET A 8 18.88 -18.12 -21.66
C MET A 8 20.10 -17.61 -22.46
N GLN A 9 19.93 -17.31 -23.75
CA GLN A 9 20.98 -16.73 -24.59
C GLN A 9 21.24 -15.26 -24.25
N GLU A 10 20.20 -14.47 -24.05
CA GLU A 10 20.30 -13.07 -23.60
C GLU A 10 20.96 -12.97 -22.22
N TYR A 11 20.63 -13.90 -21.32
CA TYR A 11 21.24 -13.95 -19.99
C TYR A 11 22.74 -14.27 -20.05
N ARG A 12 23.16 -15.22 -20.88
CA ARG A 12 24.58 -15.50 -21.11
C ARG A 12 25.34 -14.32 -21.67
N GLN A 13 24.72 -13.54 -22.55
CA GLN A 13 25.32 -12.32 -23.06
C GLN A 13 25.41 -11.23 -22.00
N ALA A 14 24.36 -11.06 -21.17
CA ALA A 14 24.35 -10.11 -20.07
C ALA A 14 25.36 -10.46 -18.96
N GLU A 15 25.62 -11.74 -18.71
CA GLU A 15 26.66 -12.20 -17.75
C GLU A 15 28.08 -11.86 -18.23
N LEU A 16 28.27 -11.78 -19.53
CA LEU A 16 29.55 -11.40 -20.16
C LEU A 16 29.77 -9.88 -20.21
N GLU A 17 28.71 -9.06 -20.18
CA GLU A 17 28.80 -7.61 -20.34
C GLU A 17 28.74 -6.82 -19.01
N VAL A 18 28.29 -7.39 -17.89
CA VAL A 18 28.04 -6.66 -16.65
C VAL A 18 28.80 -7.21 -15.44
N GLY A 19 30.04 -6.79 -15.32
CA GLY A 19 30.82 -6.97 -14.09
C GLY A 19 30.32 -6.07 -12.93
N GLY A 20 29.10 -6.17 -12.47
CA GLY A 20 28.62 -5.29 -11.42
C GLY A 20 27.17 -5.44 -10.90
N ALA A 21 26.51 -6.55 -11.17
CA ALA A 21 25.17 -6.78 -10.59
C ALA A 21 25.25 -7.20 -9.11
N PRO A 22 24.34 -6.71 -8.21
CA PRO A 22 24.38 -7.06 -6.80
C PRO A 22 24.23 -8.57 -6.60
N GLU A 23 25.14 -9.16 -5.84
CA GLU A 23 25.30 -10.62 -5.62
C GLU A 23 24.00 -11.36 -5.29
N LYS A 24 23.05 -10.72 -4.61
CA LYS A 24 21.75 -11.33 -4.28
C LYS A 24 20.89 -11.65 -5.50
N ARG A 25 20.80 -10.74 -6.49
CA ARG A 25 20.03 -11.01 -7.72
C ARG A 25 20.62 -12.11 -8.56
N VAL A 26 21.94 -12.19 -8.59
CA VAL A 26 22.64 -13.25 -9.32
C VAL A 26 22.42 -14.60 -8.65
N THR A 27 22.38 -14.66 -7.32
CA THR A 27 22.14 -15.90 -6.57
C THR A 27 20.70 -16.39 -6.73
N GLU A 28 19.73 -15.50 -6.62
CA GLU A 28 18.31 -15.82 -6.81
C GLU A 28 18.01 -16.30 -8.25
N MET A 29 18.64 -15.69 -9.24
CA MET A 29 18.52 -16.12 -10.63
C MET A 29 19.24 -17.45 -10.88
N LYS A 30 20.41 -17.71 -10.27
CA LYS A 30 21.10 -18.99 -10.36
C LYS A 30 20.29 -20.13 -9.74
N GLU A 31 19.64 -19.89 -8.61
CA GLU A 31 18.74 -20.87 -7.99
C GLU A 31 17.52 -21.15 -8.86
N MET A 32 16.92 -20.12 -9.46
CA MET A 32 15.80 -20.26 -10.39
C MET A 32 16.20 -21.03 -11.66
N PHE A 33 17.37 -20.74 -12.23
CA PHE A 33 17.86 -21.46 -13.41
C PHE A 33 18.29 -22.88 -13.07
N SER A 34 18.86 -23.14 -11.90
CA SER A 34 19.19 -24.51 -11.48
C SER A 34 17.92 -25.33 -11.25
N PHE A 35 16.85 -24.73 -10.78
CA PHE A 35 15.56 -25.39 -10.66
C PHE A 35 14.96 -25.70 -12.05
N LEU A 36 14.96 -24.72 -12.97
CA LEU A 36 14.49 -24.91 -14.34
C LEU A 36 15.35 -25.95 -15.11
N ASP A 37 16.66 -25.95 -14.92
CA ASP A 37 17.55 -26.88 -15.58
C ASP A 37 17.37 -28.31 -15.03
N ARG A 38 17.08 -28.45 -13.73
CA ARG A 38 16.74 -29.72 -13.11
C ARG A 38 15.40 -30.26 -13.59
N GLU A 39 14.41 -29.43 -13.75
CA GLU A 39 13.10 -29.79 -14.31
C GLU A 39 13.21 -30.09 -15.81
N LEU A 40 13.95 -29.29 -16.58
CA LEU A 40 14.21 -29.54 -18.01
C LEU A 40 15.09 -30.74 -18.25
N SER A 41 16.08 -31.04 -17.39
CA SER A 41 16.91 -32.25 -17.48
C SER A 41 16.09 -33.49 -17.17
N PHE A 42 15.14 -33.42 -16.27
CA PHE A 42 14.18 -34.50 -16.04
C PHE A 42 13.33 -34.79 -17.29
N PHE A 43 12.89 -33.75 -18.02
CA PHE A 43 12.20 -33.87 -19.29
C PHE A 43 13.10 -34.45 -20.42
N SER A 44 14.37 -34.07 -20.48
CA SER A 44 15.27 -34.54 -21.51
C SER A 44 15.69 -36.03 -21.33
N HIS A 45 15.80 -36.50 -20.11
CA HIS A 45 16.09 -37.92 -19.81
C HIS A 45 14.87 -38.81 -19.98
N SER A 46 13.65 -38.28 -19.84
CA SER A 46 12.42 -39.02 -20.08
C SER A 46 12.11 -39.21 -21.57
N ALA A 47 12.62 -38.35 -22.45
CA ALA A 47 12.36 -38.39 -23.87
C ALA A 47 13.05 -39.58 -24.60
N THR A 48 14.02 -40.27 -23.96
CA THR A 48 14.74 -41.41 -24.53
C THR A 48 14.18 -42.77 -24.11
N ALA A 49 13.23 -42.82 -23.20
CA ALA A 49 12.62 -44.05 -22.72
C ALA A 49 11.11 -44.07 -23.05
N THR A 50 10.77 -44.64 -24.21
CA THR A 50 9.48 -45.18 -24.61
C THR A 50 8.30 -44.17 -24.62
N GLY A 51 7.78 -43.85 -25.79
CA GLY A 51 6.73 -42.89 -26.09
C GLY A 51 5.33 -43.09 -25.45
N SER A 52 5.22 -43.78 -24.34
CA SER A 52 3.97 -43.98 -23.60
C SER A 52 3.97 -43.40 -22.17
N LYS A 53 5.06 -42.84 -21.68
CA LYS A 53 5.17 -42.28 -20.33
C LYS A 53 5.22 -40.76 -20.24
N MET A 54 5.18 -40.06 -21.36
CA MET A 54 5.14 -38.58 -21.38
C MET A 54 3.77 -37.97 -21.04
N GLU A 55 2.71 -38.76 -21.16
CA GLU A 55 1.33 -38.28 -20.87
C GLU A 55 1.00 -38.28 -19.37
N GLU A 56 1.79 -38.93 -18.54
CA GLU A 56 1.46 -39.13 -17.13
C GLU A 56 2.11 -38.08 -16.18
N VAL A 57 2.98 -37.19 -16.68
CA VAL A 57 3.86 -36.36 -15.85
C VAL A 57 3.35 -34.94 -15.58
N MET A 58 2.39 -34.44 -16.32
CA MET A 58 1.74 -33.15 -16.00
C MET A 58 0.26 -33.34 -15.76
N THR A 59 -0.12 -33.47 -14.51
CA THR A 59 -1.52 -33.39 -14.14
C THR A 59 -2.03 -31.95 -14.35
N SER A 60 -3.30 -31.77 -14.66
CA SER A 60 -3.94 -30.46 -14.76
C SER A 60 -3.75 -29.61 -13.48
N ALA A 61 -3.48 -30.24 -12.35
CA ALA A 61 -3.16 -29.61 -11.08
C ALA A 61 -1.78 -28.94 -11.08
N ASP A 62 -0.76 -29.60 -11.65
CA ASP A 62 0.63 -29.09 -11.66
C ASP A 62 0.79 -27.89 -12.58
N PHE A 63 0.14 -27.91 -13.74
CA PHE A 63 0.10 -26.76 -14.65
C PHE A 63 -0.66 -25.58 -14.04
N THR A 64 -1.73 -25.86 -13.32
CA THR A 64 -2.50 -24.89 -12.56
C THR A 64 -1.67 -24.18 -11.51
N TYR A 65 -0.88 -24.94 -10.77
CA TYR A 65 0.03 -24.42 -9.75
C TYR A 65 1.16 -23.59 -10.36
N ALA A 66 1.68 -24.01 -11.50
CA ALA A 66 2.73 -23.28 -12.21
C ALA A 66 2.24 -21.88 -12.67
N ILE A 67 1.05 -21.78 -13.25
CA ILE A 67 0.46 -20.47 -13.63
C ILE A 67 0.24 -19.59 -12.41
N GLN A 68 -0.33 -20.13 -11.33
CA GLN A 68 -0.56 -19.34 -10.12
C GLN A 68 0.75 -18.80 -9.55
N THR A 69 1.79 -19.64 -9.49
CA THR A 69 3.11 -19.25 -9.00
C THR A 69 3.77 -18.21 -9.92
N PHE A 70 3.61 -18.35 -11.23
CA PHE A 70 4.11 -17.38 -12.20
C PHE A 70 3.46 -16.01 -12.01
N VAL A 71 2.12 -15.95 -11.98
CA VAL A 71 1.37 -14.71 -11.77
C VAL A 71 1.75 -14.07 -10.42
N GLN A 72 1.87 -14.87 -9.36
CA GLN A 72 2.27 -14.36 -8.05
C GLN A 72 3.68 -13.76 -8.07
N ARG A 73 4.66 -14.41 -8.68
CA ARG A 73 6.04 -13.91 -8.78
C ARG A 73 6.16 -12.62 -9.58
N ARG A 74 5.31 -12.43 -10.59
CA ARG A 74 5.29 -11.19 -11.39
C ARG A 74 4.55 -10.06 -10.70
N MET A 75 3.48 -10.38 -9.98
CA MET A 75 2.69 -9.37 -9.26
C MET A 75 3.41 -8.83 -8.03
N GLU A 76 4.17 -9.65 -7.32
CA GLU A 76 4.81 -9.25 -6.05
C GLU A 76 5.77 -8.07 -6.20
N PRO A 77 6.71 -8.03 -7.16
CA PRO A 77 7.56 -6.86 -7.38
C PRO A 77 6.77 -5.61 -7.76
N ALA A 78 5.76 -5.76 -8.62
CA ALA A 78 4.91 -4.68 -9.06
C ALA A 78 4.05 -4.08 -7.93
N TYR A 79 3.59 -4.91 -7.00
CA TYR A 79 2.91 -4.45 -5.78
C TYR A 79 3.88 -3.72 -4.82
N THR A 80 5.14 -4.14 -4.80
CA THR A 80 6.16 -3.55 -3.93
C THR A 80 6.68 -2.21 -4.46
N GLU A 81 6.49 -1.91 -5.75
CA GLU A 81 6.85 -0.63 -6.33
C GLU A 81 5.99 0.50 -5.73
N LYS A 82 6.62 1.28 -4.87
CA LYS A 82 5.95 2.35 -4.13
C LYS A 82 5.92 3.63 -4.97
N ARG A 83 4.73 4.17 -5.13
CA ARG A 83 4.52 5.52 -5.71
C ARG A 83 4.21 6.56 -4.66
N PHE A 84 3.73 6.12 -3.50
CA PHE A 84 3.35 6.96 -2.38
C PHE A 84 3.82 6.32 -1.06
N ASP A 85 4.73 6.98 -0.35
CA ASP A 85 5.34 6.50 0.89
C ASP A 85 4.49 6.77 2.14
N PHE A 86 3.23 6.36 2.11
CA PHE A 86 2.29 6.56 3.22
C PHE A 86 2.68 5.82 4.50
N GLU A 87 3.47 4.77 4.41
CA GLU A 87 3.86 3.91 5.53
C GLU A 87 4.64 4.65 6.63
N GLN A 88 5.18 5.82 6.31
CA GLN A 88 5.93 6.65 7.25
C GLN A 88 5.01 7.33 8.27
N PHE A 89 3.83 7.80 7.86
CA PHE A 89 2.91 8.58 8.71
C PHE A 89 1.58 7.88 9.02
N VAL A 90 1.28 6.75 8.37
CA VAL A 90 0.08 5.94 8.63
C VAL A 90 0.41 4.83 9.62
N ALA A 91 -0.29 4.80 10.74
CA ALA A 91 -0.16 3.72 11.72
C ALA A 91 -0.82 2.45 11.17
N GLN A 92 -0.14 1.33 11.33
CA GLN A 92 -0.69 0.02 10.96
C GLN A 92 -1.27 -0.67 12.20
N ASP A 93 -2.44 -1.26 12.04
CA ASP A 93 -3.09 -2.10 13.05
C ASP A 93 -3.55 -3.42 12.40
N THR A 94 -3.79 -4.45 13.20
CA THR A 94 -4.23 -5.76 12.71
C THR A 94 -5.50 -6.19 13.43
N THR A 95 -6.41 -6.83 12.69
CA THR A 95 -7.65 -7.40 13.23
C THR A 95 -7.67 -8.91 13.00
N PRO A 96 -8.13 -9.69 14.00
CA PRO A 96 -8.26 -11.15 13.85
C PRO A 96 -9.48 -11.55 13.03
N ASN A 97 -10.48 -10.68 12.91
CA ASN A 97 -11.77 -10.98 12.29
C ASN A 97 -12.33 -9.75 11.53
N TYR A 98 -13.45 -9.94 10.86
CA TYR A 98 -14.16 -8.90 10.08
C TYR A 98 -15.14 -8.07 10.91
N LEU A 99 -15.26 -8.34 12.21
CA LEU A 99 -16.15 -7.58 13.07
C LEU A 99 -15.60 -6.18 13.33
N PRO A 100 -16.46 -5.17 13.50
CA PRO A 100 -16.03 -3.84 13.88
C PRO A 100 -15.27 -3.85 15.20
N VAL A 101 -14.02 -3.44 15.18
CA VAL A 101 -13.18 -3.30 16.37
C VAL A 101 -13.44 -1.93 16.98
N GLN A 102 -13.86 -1.92 18.23
CA GLN A 102 -14.08 -0.69 18.99
C GLN A 102 -12.80 -0.29 19.70
N ARG A 103 -12.41 0.97 19.52
CA ARG A 103 -11.30 1.59 20.24
C ARG A 103 -11.79 2.84 20.96
N TYR A 104 -11.35 3.02 22.18
CA TYR A 104 -11.68 4.19 22.97
C TYR A 104 -10.49 5.16 22.96
N GLN A 105 -10.68 6.31 22.33
CA GLN A 105 -9.69 7.37 22.34
C GLN A 105 -9.97 8.29 23.51
N ARG A 106 -9.04 8.38 24.45
CA ARG A 106 -9.13 9.32 25.58
C ARG A 106 -8.95 10.74 25.07
N LYS A 107 -9.84 11.65 25.50
CA LYS A 107 -9.79 13.08 25.13
C LYS A 107 -8.77 13.85 25.95
N ALA A 108 -8.46 13.38 27.15
CA ALA A 108 -7.49 13.97 28.05
C ALA A 108 -6.87 12.91 28.97
N ALA A 109 -5.77 13.26 29.62
CA ALA A 109 -5.23 12.54 30.76
C ALA A 109 -6.18 12.57 31.97
N MET A 110 -5.84 11.87 33.04
CA MET A 110 -6.51 12.05 34.34
C MET A 110 -6.26 13.47 34.88
N ASP A 111 -6.95 13.82 35.95
CA ASP A 111 -6.68 15.02 36.73
C ASP A 111 -5.23 15.03 37.21
N ASP A 112 -4.67 16.22 37.33
CA ASP A 112 -3.37 16.40 37.93
C ASP A 112 -3.38 15.98 39.42
N LEU A 113 -2.26 15.50 39.89
CA LEU A 113 -2.12 15.14 41.30
C LEU A 113 -2.21 16.40 42.16
N GLU A 114 -3.06 16.35 43.22
CA GLU A 114 -3.18 17.39 44.19
C GLU A 114 -2.26 17.09 45.41
N TRP A 115 -1.71 18.11 45.99
CA TRP A 115 -0.97 17.96 47.26
C TRP A 115 -1.95 17.58 48.36
N THR A 116 -1.64 16.53 49.10
CA THR A 116 -2.45 16.02 50.20
C THR A 116 -1.63 16.15 51.50
N GLY A 117 -2.22 16.70 52.53
CA GLY A 117 -1.56 16.84 53.83
C GLY A 117 -1.33 15.52 54.54
N GLU A 118 -0.56 15.53 55.62
CA GLU A 118 -0.37 14.33 56.44
C GLU A 118 -1.72 13.90 57.05
N LYS A 119 -2.12 12.64 56.81
CA LYS A 119 -3.39 12.04 57.24
C LYS A 119 -4.67 12.55 56.51
N ASP A 120 -4.54 13.36 55.48
CA ASP A 120 -5.67 13.74 54.64
C ASP A 120 -6.00 12.64 53.65
N GLU A 121 -7.30 12.47 53.37
CA GLU A 121 -7.79 11.52 52.37
C GLU A 121 -7.58 12.10 50.96
N PRO A 122 -6.96 11.33 50.02
CA PRO A 122 -6.76 11.78 48.67
C PRO A 122 -8.12 11.95 47.96
N ARG A 123 -8.27 13.04 47.19
CA ARG A 123 -9.48 13.34 46.46
C ARG A 123 -9.65 12.36 45.28
N PRO A 124 -10.89 11.90 44.99
CA PRO A 124 -11.14 11.05 43.84
C PRO A 124 -10.92 11.82 42.53
N GLY A 125 -10.06 11.30 41.66
CA GLY A 125 -9.82 11.84 40.33
C GLY A 125 -10.99 11.55 39.39
N SER A 126 -11.19 12.41 38.39
CA SER A 126 -12.22 12.26 37.36
C SER A 126 -11.59 11.88 36.01
N TYR A 127 -12.32 11.07 35.24
CA TYR A 127 -11.97 10.75 33.87
C TYR A 127 -12.77 11.61 32.88
N VAL A 128 -12.12 12.09 31.85
CA VAL A 128 -12.82 12.71 30.73
C VAL A 128 -13.33 11.60 29.80
N ASP A 129 -14.57 11.78 29.29
CA ASP A 129 -15.18 10.83 28.37
C ASP A 129 -14.27 10.48 27.18
N ALA A 130 -14.18 9.19 26.91
CA ALA A 130 -13.49 8.71 25.73
C ALA A 130 -14.41 8.78 24.50
N THR A 131 -13.87 9.13 23.37
CA THR A 131 -14.57 8.98 22.11
C THR A 131 -14.43 7.56 21.62
N GLN A 132 -15.55 6.89 21.40
CA GLN A 132 -15.56 5.57 20.76
C GLN A 132 -15.24 5.74 19.28
N ARG A 133 -14.30 4.93 18.82
CA ARG A 133 -13.87 4.84 17.42
C ARG A 133 -14.05 3.41 16.96
N GLN A 134 -14.55 3.24 15.75
CA GLN A 134 -14.70 1.91 15.14
C GLN A 134 -13.88 1.84 13.87
N PHE A 135 -13.25 0.71 13.64
CA PHE A 135 -12.67 0.37 12.35
C PHE A 135 -12.99 -1.06 11.99
N GLN A 136 -13.13 -1.31 10.72
CA GLN A 136 -13.49 -2.60 10.15
C GLN A 136 -12.67 -2.83 8.90
N VAL A 137 -12.33 -4.08 8.63
CA VAL A 137 -11.68 -4.50 7.40
C VAL A 137 -12.71 -4.98 6.39
N TYR A 138 -12.43 -4.75 5.12
CA TYR A 138 -13.28 -5.11 3.98
C TYR A 138 -12.47 -5.84 2.93
N ASP A 139 -13.16 -6.68 2.16
CA ASP A 139 -12.58 -7.36 1.01
C ASP A 139 -12.49 -6.43 -0.20
N TRP A 140 -11.30 -6.32 -0.75
CA TRP A 140 -11.02 -5.60 -1.97
C TRP A 140 -10.61 -6.60 -3.05
N GLN A 141 -11.48 -6.80 -4.03
CA GLN A 141 -11.31 -7.87 -5.02
C GLN A 141 -11.54 -7.34 -6.42
N LYS A 142 -10.75 -7.85 -7.36
CA LYS A 142 -10.96 -7.66 -8.79
C LYS A 142 -10.62 -8.95 -9.51
N GLN A 143 -11.48 -9.37 -10.43
CA GLN A 143 -11.23 -10.52 -11.28
C GLN A 143 -10.85 -10.08 -12.70
N PHE A 144 -10.07 -10.92 -13.34
CA PHE A 144 -9.61 -10.78 -14.70
C PHE A 144 -9.81 -12.11 -15.42
N ASP A 145 -10.33 -12.04 -16.63
CA ASP A 145 -10.64 -13.21 -17.45
C ASP A 145 -9.63 -13.29 -18.59
N PHE A 146 -9.04 -14.47 -18.76
CA PHE A 146 -8.13 -14.75 -19.85
C PHE A 146 -8.74 -15.78 -20.77
N SER A 147 -8.68 -15.56 -22.08
CA SER A 147 -9.15 -16.50 -23.09
C SER A 147 -8.20 -17.70 -23.18
N PHE A 148 -8.75 -18.90 -23.30
CA PHE A 148 -7.99 -20.11 -23.56
C PHE A 148 -7.20 -20.01 -24.89
N HIS A 149 -7.76 -19.33 -25.90
CA HIS A 149 -7.07 -19.10 -27.16
C HIS A 149 -5.78 -18.28 -27.00
N ALA A 150 -5.81 -17.23 -26.15
CA ALA A 150 -4.63 -16.44 -25.86
C ALA A 150 -3.53 -17.27 -25.19
N LEU A 151 -3.92 -18.20 -24.31
CA LEU A 151 -2.96 -19.13 -23.66
C LEU A 151 -2.34 -20.10 -24.65
N VAL A 152 -3.14 -20.68 -25.58
CA VAL A 152 -2.64 -21.66 -26.57
C VAL A 152 -1.79 -21.00 -27.64
N ASN A 153 -2.09 -19.77 -28.02
CA ASN A 153 -1.33 -18.99 -29.01
C ASN A 153 0.02 -18.50 -28.50
N ASP A 154 0.39 -18.85 -27.24
CA ASP A 154 1.66 -18.50 -26.60
C ASP A 154 1.92 -16.99 -26.52
N ASP A 155 0.89 -16.22 -26.24
CA ASP A 155 0.97 -14.77 -26.01
C ASP A 155 1.44 -14.50 -24.56
N LEU A 156 2.59 -15.09 -24.21
CA LEU A 156 3.17 -15.03 -22.86
C LEU A 156 3.47 -13.61 -22.41
N GLY A 157 3.77 -12.70 -23.33
CA GLY A 157 3.96 -11.28 -23.03
C GLY A 157 2.69 -10.65 -22.49
N TYR A 158 1.53 -10.98 -23.02
CA TYR A 158 0.26 -10.47 -22.52
C TYR A 158 -0.05 -10.92 -21.08
N PHE A 159 0.25 -12.18 -20.73
CA PHE A 159 0.07 -12.69 -19.39
C PHE A 159 1.03 -12.04 -18.38
N ASP A 160 2.26 -11.79 -18.78
CA ASP A 160 3.26 -11.13 -17.94
C ASP A 160 2.85 -9.68 -17.64
N ASP A 161 2.46 -8.94 -18.67
CA ASP A 161 1.97 -7.57 -18.52
C ASP A 161 0.71 -7.51 -17.67
N ALA A 162 -0.25 -8.41 -17.89
CA ALA A 162 -1.49 -8.46 -17.11
C ALA A 162 -1.23 -8.76 -15.63
N ALA A 163 -0.32 -9.69 -15.31
CA ALA A 163 0.04 -9.97 -13.93
C ALA A 163 0.70 -8.77 -13.24
N THR A 164 1.57 -8.08 -13.95
CA THR A 164 2.23 -6.85 -13.48
C THR A 164 1.21 -5.74 -13.25
N GLU A 165 0.28 -5.52 -14.19
CA GLU A 165 -0.80 -4.54 -14.05
C GLU A 165 -1.74 -4.84 -12.88
N MET A 166 -2.00 -6.11 -12.57
CA MET A 166 -2.76 -6.51 -11.39
C MET A 166 -2.06 -6.04 -10.09
N GLY A 167 -0.75 -6.25 -9.99
CA GLY A 167 0.04 -5.79 -8.85
C GLY A 167 0.00 -4.28 -8.69
N ILE A 168 0.25 -3.55 -9.77
CA ILE A 168 0.16 -2.08 -9.81
C ILE A 168 -1.25 -1.60 -9.42
N SER A 169 -2.29 -2.25 -9.94
CA SER A 169 -3.68 -1.88 -9.64
C SER A 169 -4.04 -2.09 -8.18
N ALA A 170 -3.61 -3.20 -7.57
CA ALA A 170 -3.82 -3.48 -6.15
C ALA A 170 -3.13 -2.42 -5.28
N ARG A 171 -1.86 -2.11 -5.54
CA ARG A 171 -1.11 -1.08 -4.81
C ARG A 171 -1.74 0.30 -4.98
N ARG A 172 -2.04 0.69 -6.20
CA ARG A 172 -2.70 1.97 -6.52
C ARG A 172 -4.05 2.13 -5.82
N THR A 173 -4.82 1.06 -5.68
CA THR A 173 -6.11 1.10 -4.98
C THR A 173 -5.91 1.43 -3.50
N LEU A 174 -4.95 0.79 -2.85
CA LEU A 174 -4.60 1.06 -1.46
C LEU A 174 -4.09 2.51 -1.27
N GLU A 175 -3.17 2.96 -2.11
CA GLU A 175 -2.61 4.32 -2.06
C GLU A 175 -3.69 5.39 -2.26
N LYS A 176 -4.57 5.23 -3.26
CA LYS A 176 -5.72 6.12 -3.48
C LYS A 176 -6.67 6.17 -2.29
N PHE A 177 -6.90 5.02 -1.68
CA PHE A 177 -7.76 4.97 -0.50
C PHE A 177 -7.15 5.75 0.67
N ILE A 178 -5.86 5.60 0.92
CA ILE A 178 -5.16 6.34 1.98
C ILE A 178 -5.15 7.83 1.70
N SER A 179 -4.89 8.25 0.45
CA SER A 179 -4.98 9.66 0.06
C SER A 179 -6.37 10.22 0.34
N ARG A 180 -7.44 9.49 0.03
CA ARG A 180 -8.82 9.90 0.31
C ARG A 180 -9.12 10.08 1.80
N MET A 181 -8.48 9.33 2.70
CA MET A 181 -8.75 9.44 4.13
C MET A 181 -8.56 10.84 4.70
N TYR A 182 -7.61 11.59 4.20
CA TYR A 182 -7.33 12.96 4.66
C TYR A 182 -7.76 14.03 3.66
N THR A 183 -7.96 13.69 2.38
CA THR A 183 -8.41 14.63 1.34
C THR A 183 -9.94 14.69 1.20
N ASN A 184 -10.70 13.85 1.89
CA ASN A 184 -12.15 13.86 1.80
C ASN A 184 -12.77 15.11 2.48
N ALA A 185 -13.96 15.48 2.03
CA ALA A 185 -14.66 16.67 2.51
C ALA A 185 -14.91 16.65 4.03
N THR A 186 -15.18 15.47 4.61
CA THR A 186 -15.43 15.32 6.05
C THR A 186 -14.18 15.61 6.88
N SER A 187 -13.04 15.07 6.51
CA SER A 187 -11.76 15.31 7.18
C SER A 187 -11.34 16.76 7.07
N ILE A 188 -11.47 17.36 5.88
CA ILE A 188 -11.18 18.78 5.65
C ILE A 188 -12.10 19.67 6.49
N ALA A 189 -13.42 19.43 6.47
CA ALA A 189 -14.39 20.22 7.22
C ALA A 189 -14.12 20.17 8.73
N ARG A 190 -13.73 19.00 9.25
CA ARG A 190 -13.38 18.89 10.67
C ARG A 190 -12.10 19.63 11.02
N LEU A 191 -11.02 19.52 10.24
CA LEU A 191 -9.79 20.27 10.47
C LEU A 191 -10.05 21.79 10.40
N THR A 192 -10.82 22.24 9.42
CA THR A 192 -11.20 23.66 9.27
C THR A 192 -12.06 24.12 10.43
N GLY A 193 -13.00 23.32 10.90
CA GLY A 193 -13.87 23.63 12.05
C GLY A 193 -13.13 23.71 13.39
N LEU A 194 -11.96 23.09 13.54
CA LEU A 194 -11.11 23.18 14.72
C LEU A 194 -10.28 24.47 14.77
N GLY A 195 -10.26 25.25 13.69
CA GLY A 195 -9.67 26.60 13.64
C GLY A 195 -8.20 26.63 13.22
N ALA A 196 -7.55 27.78 13.47
CA ALA A 196 -6.24 28.13 12.94
C ALA A 196 -5.08 27.23 13.38
N LEU A 197 -5.21 26.52 14.52
CA LEU A 197 -4.22 25.56 14.98
C LEU A 197 -4.22 24.26 14.17
N TYR A 198 -5.26 24.03 13.36
CA TYR A 198 -5.46 22.80 12.58
C TYR A 198 -5.55 23.03 11.09
N SER A 199 -5.80 24.26 10.65
CA SER A 199 -5.93 24.56 9.24
C SER A 199 -5.55 25.98 8.88
N THR A 200 -5.18 26.18 7.60
CA THR A 200 -4.96 27.48 6.97
C THR A 200 -5.40 27.44 5.51
N THR A 201 -5.47 28.59 4.87
CA THR A 201 -5.70 28.69 3.42
C THR A 201 -4.42 29.04 2.65
N GLY A 202 -3.31 29.27 3.35
CA GLY A 202 -2.07 29.77 2.77
C GLY A 202 -1.35 28.78 1.87
N ARG A 203 -0.70 29.28 0.82
CA ARG A 203 0.24 28.51 0.00
C ARG A 203 1.41 28.02 0.85
N LEU A 204 2.06 26.96 0.39
CA LEU A 204 3.22 26.40 1.09
C LEU A 204 4.40 27.39 1.01
N THR A 205 4.77 27.95 2.17
CA THR A 205 5.91 28.85 2.38
C THR A 205 6.61 28.46 3.68
N SER A 206 7.87 28.89 3.87
CA SER A 206 8.61 28.63 5.11
C SER A 206 7.87 29.21 6.34
N ALA A 207 7.24 30.37 6.21
CA ALA A 207 6.43 31.00 7.26
C ALA A 207 5.19 30.15 7.61
N ARG A 208 4.50 29.58 6.61
CA ARG A 208 3.34 28.74 6.82
C ARG A 208 3.69 27.38 7.47
N VAL A 209 4.84 26.81 7.11
CA VAL A 209 5.36 25.62 7.78
C VAL A 209 5.69 25.92 9.25
N SER A 210 6.29 27.07 9.52
CA SER A 210 6.52 27.53 10.92
C SER A 210 5.20 27.72 11.68
N THR A 211 4.17 28.30 11.05
CA THR A 211 2.84 28.43 11.66
C THR A 211 2.21 27.07 11.95
N ALA A 212 2.31 26.11 11.03
CA ALA A 212 1.82 24.76 11.25
C ALA A 212 2.57 24.09 12.43
N ARG A 213 3.90 24.22 12.52
CA ARG A 213 4.70 23.73 13.64
C ARG A 213 4.26 24.33 14.98
N MET A 214 4.06 25.64 15.03
CA MET A 214 3.50 26.31 16.23
C MET A 214 2.12 25.77 16.56
N GLY A 215 1.27 25.54 15.54
CA GLY A 215 -0.05 24.95 15.73
C GLY A 215 0.03 23.59 16.42
N PHE A 216 0.95 22.70 16.02
CA PHE A 216 1.14 21.41 16.68
C PHE A 216 1.57 21.58 18.15
N ASN A 217 2.54 22.44 18.42
CA ASN A 217 3.10 22.64 19.75
C ASN A 217 2.11 23.29 20.75
N GLN A 218 1.17 24.08 20.24
CA GLN A 218 0.16 24.79 21.07
C GLN A 218 -1.11 24.00 21.30
N ARG A 219 -1.23 22.78 20.71
CA ARG A 219 -2.42 21.95 20.92
C ARG A 219 -2.52 21.47 22.35
N THR A 220 -3.73 21.54 22.87
CA THR A 220 -4.07 21.07 24.19
C THR A 220 -5.13 19.97 24.14
N ASP A 221 -5.19 19.18 25.17
CA ASP A 221 -6.24 18.21 25.40
C ASP A 221 -7.54 18.88 25.93
N ALA A 222 -8.55 18.08 26.24
CA ALA A 222 -9.83 18.58 26.75
C ALA A 222 -9.74 19.24 28.14
N ARG A 223 -8.59 19.13 28.80
CA ARG A 223 -8.28 19.77 30.10
C ARG A 223 -7.27 20.89 29.98
N ALA A 224 -7.02 21.39 28.78
CA ALA A 224 -6.02 22.39 28.47
C ALA A 224 -4.57 22.00 28.74
N ASN A 225 -4.26 20.72 28.97
CA ASN A 225 -2.89 20.25 29.11
C ASN A 225 -2.23 20.13 27.73
N PRO A 226 -0.96 20.50 27.56
CA PRO A 226 -0.26 20.39 26.28
C PRO A 226 -0.12 18.92 25.83
N ILE A 227 -0.42 18.68 24.56
CA ILE A 227 -0.39 17.32 23.96
C ILE A 227 1.04 16.94 23.51
N ASN A 228 1.95 17.92 23.35
CA ASN A 228 3.32 17.75 22.84
C ASN A 228 3.37 17.08 21.44
N ALA A 229 2.41 17.37 20.60
CA ALA A 229 2.45 16.95 19.21
C ALA A 229 3.50 17.78 18.45
N SER A 230 4.19 17.17 17.51
CA SER A 230 5.21 17.86 16.71
C SER A 230 5.04 17.56 15.23
N LEU A 231 5.31 18.57 14.38
CA LEU A 231 5.32 18.40 12.95
C LEU A 231 6.48 17.45 12.57
N ALA A 232 6.18 16.39 11.82
CA ALA A 232 7.19 15.45 11.34
C ALA A 232 7.15 15.28 9.81
N TYR A 233 5.97 15.22 9.22
CA TYR A 233 5.80 14.94 7.79
C TYR A 233 4.97 16.04 7.13
N ILE A 234 5.38 16.43 5.91
CA ILE A 234 4.57 17.28 5.03
C ILE A 234 4.22 16.47 3.80
N VAL A 235 2.92 16.18 3.65
CA VAL A 235 2.37 15.53 2.47
C VAL A 235 1.86 16.60 1.53
N HIS A 236 2.33 16.58 0.29
CA HIS A 236 2.07 17.65 -0.66
C HIS A 236 1.71 17.14 -2.04
N HIS A 237 0.98 17.97 -2.78
CA HIS A 237 0.69 17.74 -4.20
C HIS A 237 1.98 17.71 -5.03
N PRO A 238 2.08 16.88 -6.09
CA PRO A 238 3.26 16.80 -6.95
C PRO A 238 3.75 18.16 -7.48
N GLY A 239 2.85 19.07 -7.77
CA GLY A 239 3.19 20.43 -8.23
C GLY A 239 3.93 21.32 -7.22
N LEU A 240 4.08 20.86 -5.96
CA LEU A 240 4.81 21.58 -4.90
C LEU A 240 6.21 21.01 -4.62
N VAL A 241 6.65 20.00 -5.36
CA VAL A 241 7.92 19.29 -5.11
C VAL A 241 9.11 20.24 -5.04
N ASP A 242 9.24 21.16 -6.01
CA ASP A 242 10.35 22.10 -6.05
C ASP A 242 10.28 23.11 -4.89
N THR A 243 9.09 23.61 -4.59
CA THR A 243 8.89 24.52 -3.45
C THR A 243 9.29 23.86 -2.13
N VAL A 244 8.88 22.61 -1.91
CA VAL A 244 9.21 21.84 -0.71
C VAL A 244 10.71 21.60 -0.61
N ARG A 245 11.35 21.23 -1.72
CA ARG A 245 12.81 21.01 -1.77
C ARG A 245 13.59 22.29 -1.43
N VAL A 246 13.17 23.43 -1.98
CA VAL A 246 13.79 24.72 -1.70
C VAL A 246 13.61 25.08 -0.22
N ILE A 247 12.40 24.98 0.34
CA ILE A 247 12.13 25.27 1.77
C ILE A 247 13.00 24.38 2.68
N ARG A 248 13.11 23.10 2.36
CA ARG A 248 13.85 22.13 3.18
C ARG A 248 15.36 22.32 3.11
N ALA A 249 15.90 22.64 1.95
CA ALA A 249 17.34 22.70 1.72
C ALA A 249 17.94 24.10 1.97
N SER A 250 17.16 25.16 1.83
CA SER A 250 17.65 26.52 1.96
C SER A 250 17.93 26.89 3.41
N GLN A 251 19.12 27.40 3.69
CA GLN A 251 19.49 27.94 5.01
C GLN A 251 18.89 29.34 5.25
N LEU A 252 18.56 30.06 4.19
CA LEU A 252 17.91 31.36 4.25
C LEU A 252 16.45 31.23 3.80
N VAL A 253 15.60 32.12 4.27
CA VAL A 253 14.18 32.13 3.87
C VAL A 253 14.08 32.45 2.37
N PRO A 254 13.61 31.52 1.52
CA PRO A 254 13.66 31.69 0.08
C PRO A 254 12.68 32.76 -0.45
N GLU A 255 11.63 33.09 0.34
CA GLU A 255 10.63 34.06 -0.06
C GLU A 255 10.96 35.51 0.32
N LEU A 256 12.03 35.73 1.09
CA LEU A 256 12.40 37.05 1.59
C LEU A 256 13.73 37.52 1.00
N ALA A 257 13.78 38.79 0.58
CA ALA A 257 15.03 39.42 0.11
C ALA A 257 16.02 39.71 1.27
N THR A 258 15.56 39.65 2.52
CA THR A 258 16.39 39.78 3.71
C THR A 258 17.03 38.43 4.04
N ASN A 259 18.34 38.42 4.36
CA ASN A 259 19.08 37.21 4.71
C ASN A 259 18.60 36.61 6.07
N ALA A 260 17.29 36.43 6.23
CA ALA A 260 16.70 35.81 7.42
C ALA A 260 16.98 34.30 7.41
N ALA A 261 17.37 33.76 8.55
CA ALA A 261 17.60 32.33 8.69
C ALA A 261 16.31 31.52 8.55
N ASN A 262 16.36 30.43 7.78
CA ASN A 262 15.24 29.51 7.63
C ASN A 262 15.24 28.53 8.81
N VAL A 263 14.37 28.76 9.78
CA VAL A 263 14.24 27.95 11.00
C VAL A 263 13.51 26.61 10.79
N VAL A 264 12.99 26.36 9.59
CA VAL A 264 12.27 25.12 9.26
C VAL A 264 13.09 24.20 8.35
N ALA A 265 14.31 24.61 8.01
CA ALA A 265 15.22 23.81 7.19
C ALA A 265 15.52 22.46 7.88
N GLY A 266 15.22 21.36 7.21
CA GLY A 266 15.49 20.02 7.74
C GLY A 266 14.52 19.47 8.80
N ASP A 267 13.59 20.28 9.30
CA ASP A 267 12.71 19.90 10.42
C ASP A 267 11.61 18.89 10.05
N PHE A 268 11.38 18.65 8.78
CA PHE A 268 10.30 17.77 8.31
C PHE A 268 10.74 16.84 7.18
N THR A 269 10.04 15.74 7.05
CA THR A 269 10.19 14.82 5.91
C THR A 269 9.08 15.08 4.89
N PRO A 270 9.43 15.47 3.64
CA PRO A 270 8.45 15.65 2.58
C PRO A 270 8.00 14.29 2.02
N ILE A 271 6.72 14.18 1.74
CA ILE A 271 6.12 13.01 1.10
C ILE A 271 5.23 13.51 -0.03
N GLU A 272 5.47 13.02 -1.22
CA GLU A 272 4.65 13.35 -2.40
C GLU A 272 3.44 12.42 -2.47
N ASP A 273 2.25 13.00 -2.62
CA ASP A 273 1.01 12.25 -2.88
C ASP A 273 0.53 12.51 -4.30
N PRO A 274 0.72 11.55 -5.23
CA PRO A 274 0.31 11.70 -6.61
C PRO A 274 -1.20 11.67 -6.83
N TYR A 275 -1.99 11.29 -5.82
CA TYR A 275 -3.45 11.19 -5.91
C TYR A 275 -4.17 12.40 -5.32
N MET A 276 -3.45 13.35 -4.78
CA MET A 276 -4.01 14.57 -4.22
C MET A 276 -4.56 15.46 -5.33
N ALA A 277 -5.84 15.83 -5.23
CA ALA A 277 -6.46 16.74 -6.19
C ALA A 277 -6.05 18.20 -5.93
N GLY A 278 -5.71 18.90 -6.98
CA GLY A 278 -5.37 20.34 -6.93
C GLY A 278 -5.06 20.87 -8.31
N THR A 279 -5.26 22.16 -8.51
CA THR A 279 -4.92 22.87 -9.74
C THR A 279 -4.13 24.11 -9.40
N ALA A 280 -2.96 24.27 -10.01
CA ALA A 280 -2.17 25.47 -9.80
C ALA A 280 -2.97 26.75 -10.12
N PRO A 281 -2.84 27.81 -9.32
CA PRO A 281 -1.90 28.01 -8.25
C PRO A 281 -2.33 27.50 -6.87
N ASN A 282 -3.51 26.87 -6.75
CA ASN A 282 -4.13 26.47 -5.49
C ASN A 282 -3.84 24.98 -5.22
N LEU A 283 -2.68 24.70 -4.68
CA LEU A 283 -2.23 23.33 -4.41
C LEU A 283 -2.32 23.05 -2.90
N PRO A 284 -3.11 22.04 -2.49
CA PRO A 284 -3.23 21.70 -1.08
C PRO A 284 -1.98 21.02 -0.56
N TRP A 285 -1.78 21.14 0.74
CA TRP A 285 -0.74 20.41 1.47
C TRP A 285 -1.22 20.08 2.88
N TYR A 286 -0.68 19.01 3.43
CA TYR A 286 -1.03 18.51 4.76
C TYR A 286 0.24 18.35 5.57
N ALA A 287 0.12 18.45 6.89
CA ALA A 287 1.21 18.11 7.79
C ALA A 287 0.71 17.11 8.84
N PHE A 288 1.57 16.16 9.17
CA PHE A 288 1.28 15.10 10.13
C PHE A 288 2.36 15.00 11.20
N SER A 289 1.91 14.61 12.41
CA SER A 289 2.81 14.23 13.50
C SER A 289 3.37 12.81 13.29
N ASP A 290 4.48 12.51 13.93
CA ASP A 290 5.01 11.15 13.98
C ASP A 290 4.24 10.33 15.03
N TYR A 291 3.44 9.39 14.58
CA TYR A 291 2.65 8.52 15.47
C TYR A 291 3.50 7.65 16.39
N ARG A 292 4.77 7.38 16.02
CA ARG A 292 5.69 6.57 16.81
C ARG A 292 6.26 7.34 17.99
N ARG A 293 6.55 8.62 17.77
CA ARG A 293 7.14 9.51 18.79
C ARG A 293 6.07 10.11 19.70
N ASP A 294 5.00 10.64 19.10
CA ASP A 294 4.02 11.46 19.82
C ASP A 294 2.83 10.64 20.34
N ASN A 295 2.77 9.31 20.02
CA ASN A 295 1.67 8.41 20.35
C ASN A 295 0.28 8.90 19.88
N ILE A 296 0.26 9.78 18.89
CA ILE A 296 -0.94 10.29 18.24
C ILE A 296 -0.99 9.67 16.85
N LYS A 297 -2.02 8.90 16.59
CA LYS A 297 -2.20 8.19 15.30
C LYS A 297 -3.15 8.99 14.41
N PRO A 298 -2.68 9.87 13.53
CA PRO A 298 -3.58 10.65 12.67
C PRO A 298 -4.37 9.77 11.71
N LEU A 299 -3.73 8.75 11.18
CA LEU A 299 -4.29 7.79 10.23
C LEU A 299 -3.98 6.37 10.70
N VAL A 300 -4.94 5.47 10.54
CA VAL A 300 -4.78 4.05 10.88
C VAL A 300 -5.24 3.20 9.72
N LEU A 301 -4.36 2.35 9.23
CA LEU A 301 -4.66 1.29 8.27
C LEU A 301 -4.72 -0.04 9.02
N ALA A 302 -5.88 -0.67 9.03
CA ALA A 302 -6.08 -1.98 9.61
C ALA A 302 -5.99 -3.05 8.53
N ARG A 303 -5.27 -4.13 8.80
CA ARG A 303 -5.21 -5.33 7.96
C ARG A 303 -5.72 -6.55 8.71
N TRP A 304 -6.28 -7.50 7.99
CA TRP A 304 -6.59 -8.79 8.58
C TRP A 304 -5.29 -9.55 8.91
N GLN A 305 -5.23 -10.15 10.10
CA GLN A 305 -4.02 -10.81 10.61
C GLN A 305 -3.50 -11.93 9.69
N GLY A 306 -4.40 -12.59 8.96
CA GLY A 306 -4.07 -13.66 8.02
C GLY A 306 -3.52 -13.18 6.66
N MET A 307 -3.56 -11.87 6.37
CA MET A 307 -3.22 -11.35 5.04
C MET A 307 -2.44 -10.04 5.11
N ARG A 308 -1.15 -10.10 4.80
CA ARG A 308 -0.26 -8.93 4.80
C ARG A 308 -0.05 -8.32 3.41
N ALA A 309 -0.29 -9.11 2.37
CA ALA A 309 -0.16 -8.74 0.97
C ALA A 309 -1.35 -9.31 0.19
N PRO A 310 -1.69 -8.75 -0.97
CA PRO A 310 -2.76 -9.28 -1.81
C PRO A 310 -2.45 -10.73 -2.24
N ILE A 311 -3.49 -11.54 -2.29
CA ILE A 311 -3.44 -12.94 -2.71
C ILE A 311 -4.06 -13.04 -4.10
N ILE A 312 -3.45 -13.87 -4.95
CA ILE A 312 -4.03 -14.27 -6.22
C ILE A 312 -4.77 -15.59 -6.01
N ALA A 313 -6.03 -15.62 -6.39
CA ALA A 313 -6.83 -16.81 -6.43
C ALA A 313 -7.33 -17.06 -7.85
N ARG A 314 -7.29 -18.32 -8.26
CA ARG A 314 -7.82 -18.74 -9.54
C ARG A 314 -9.11 -19.53 -9.34
N LYS A 315 -10.08 -19.36 -10.25
CA LYS A 315 -11.26 -20.19 -10.29
C LYS A 315 -10.85 -21.61 -10.69
N LYS A 316 -11.29 -22.62 -9.93
CA LYS A 316 -11.14 -24.02 -10.31
C LYS A 316 -11.95 -24.26 -11.58
N SER A 317 -11.43 -25.09 -12.50
CA SER A 317 -12.22 -25.53 -13.66
C SER A 317 -13.48 -26.24 -13.16
N ASP A 318 -14.62 -25.91 -13.73
CA ASP A 318 -15.93 -26.55 -13.50
C ASP A 318 -16.25 -27.61 -14.56
N VAL A 319 -15.32 -27.89 -15.47
CA VAL A 319 -15.46 -28.94 -16.48
C VAL A 319 -15.05 -30.27 -15.87
N GLU A 320 -16.02 -31.17 -15.69
CA GLU A 320 -15.80 -32.55 -15.29
C GLU A 320 -15.99 -33.49 -16.50
N GLY A 321 -15.07 -34.45 -16.66
CA GLY A 321 -15.27 -35.55 -17.64
C GLY A 321 -15.08 -35.17 -19.10
N ILE A 322 -13.89 -34.78 -19.49
CA ILE A 322 -13.54 -34.66 -20.92
C ILE A 322 -13.41 -36.07 -21.49
N SER A 323 -14.35 -36.47 -22.38
CA SER A 323 -14.24 -37.68 -23.16
C SER A 323 -14.05 -37.37 -24.63
N SER A 324 -13.09 -38.06 -25.28
CA SER A 324 -12.91 -38.00 -26.72
C SER A 324 -13.90 -38.91 -27.39
N ILE A 325 -14.59 -38.45 -28.41
CA ILE A 325 -15.52 -39.25 -29.25
C ILE A 325 -14.76 -40.28 -30.10
N THR A 326 -13.46 -40.08 -30.30
CA THR A 326 -12.63 -40.99 -31.07
C THR A 326 -12.22 -42.16 -30.19
N GLY A 327 -12.80 -43.33 -30.40
CA GLY A 327 -12.64 -44.56 -29.60
C GLY A 327 -11.25 -45.23 -29.57
N GLY A 328 -10.22 -44.45 -29.49
CA GLY A 328 -8.87 -44.92 -29.17
C GLY A 328 -8.54 -44.49 -27.75
N GLY A 329 -8.18 -45.43 -26.88
CA GLY A 329 -7.99 -45.28 -25.45
C GLY A 329 -6.90 -44.30 -24.98
N GLY A 330 -6.72 -43.21 -25.66
CA GLY A 330 -5.94 -42.04 -25.24
C GLY A 330 -6.86 -40.83 -25.12
N GLY A 331 -7.39 -40.57 -23.96
CA GLY A 331 -8.06 -39.31 -23.67
C GLY A 331 -7.07 -38.17 -23.90
N VAL A 332 -7.45 -37.18 -24.72
CA VAL A 332 -6.67 -35.95 -24.80
C VAL A 332 -6.80 -35.28 -23.44
N SER A 333 -5.77 -35.43 -22.63
CA SER A 333 -5.66 -34.63 -21.39
C SER A 333 -5.33 -33.20 -21.80
N LEU A 334 -6.37 -32.36 -21.87
CA LEU A 334 -6.14 -30.93 -21.98
C LEU A 334 -5.64 -30.46 -20.60
N PRO A 335 -4.41 -29.96 -20.51
CA PRO A 335 -3.81 -29.60 -19.22
C PRO A 335 -4.56 -28.49 -18.51
N PHE A 336 -5.43 -27.79 -19.23
CA PHE A 336 -6.24 -26.73 -18.70
C PHE A 336 -7.54 -26.55 -19.50
N VAL A 337 -8.64 -26.74 -18.83
CA VAL A 337 -9.96 -26.37 -19.33
C VAL A 337 -10.51 -25.27 -18.43
N GLY A 338 -10.84 -24.13 -19.02
CA GLY A 338 -11.38 -22.99 -18.30
C GLY A 338 -12.80 -23.23 -17.77
N ASP A 339 -13.62 -22.21 -17.85
CA ASP A 339 -15.04 -22.26 -17.54
C ASP A 339 -15.79 -23.06 -18.61
N PHE A 340 -16.80 -23.86 -18.22
CA PHE A 340 -17.58 -24.70 -19.13
C PHE A 340 -18.26 -23.91 -20.26
N ALA A 341 -18.70 -22.68 -19.93
CA ALA A 341 -19.44 -21.87 -20.88
C ALA A 341 -18.57 -21.13 -21.91
N THR A 342 -17.36 -20.71 -21.50
CA THR A 342 -16.55 -19.77 -22.30
C THR A 342 -15.11 -20.20 -22.49
N ASN A 343 -14.68 -21.30 -21.89
CA ASN A 343 -13.28 -21.76 -21.83
C ASN A 343 -12.28 -20.69 -21.34
N ASN A 344 -12.75 -19.72 -20.53
CA ASN A 344 -11.92 -18.67 -19.98
C ASN A 344 -11.30 -19.07 -18.66
N ILE A 345 -10.10 -18.55 -18.42
CA ILE A 345 -9.38 -18.67 -17.15
C ILE A 345 -9.65 -17.42 -16.33
N VAL A 346 -10.27 -17.59 -15.18
CA VAL A 346 -10.57 -16.48 -14.28
C VAL A 346 -9.58 -16.44 -13.14
N VAL A 347 -8.89 -15.31 -13.01
CA VAL A 347 -7.95 -15.03 -11.91
C VAL A 347 -8.47 -13.82 -11.16
N LYS A 348 -8.45 -13.84 -9.83
CA LYS A 348 -8.78 -12.69 -9.00
C LYS A 348 -7.63 -12.30 -8.10
N VAL A 349 -7.46 -11.00 -7.93
CA VAL A 349 -6.65 -10.41 -6.87
C VAL A 349 -7.56 -10.08 -5.70
N TRP A 350 -7.15 -10.44 -4.51
CA TRP A 350 -7.90 -10.25 -3.28
C TRP A 350 -6.98 -9.71 -2.19
N ASP A 351 -7.35 -8.58 -1.58
CA ASP A 351 -6.67 -7.98 -0.44
C ASP A 351 -7.71 -7.59 0.62
N VAL A 352 -7.31 -7.60 1.89
CA VAL A 352 -8.21 -7.33 3.03
C VAL A 352 -7.61 -6.23 3.89
N TRP A 353 -8.22 -5.07 3.82
CA TRP A 353 -7.82 -3.91 4.61
C TRP A 353 -8.98 -2.96 4.86
N GLY A 354 -8.81 -2.10 5.84
CA GLY A 354 -9.79 -1.09 6.20
C GLY A 354 -9.20 0.00 7.06
N THR A 355 -10.03 0.91 7.48
CA THR A 355 -9.62 2.04 8.30
C THR A 355 -10.74 2.47 9.23
N TYR A 356 -10.46 3.47 10.02
CA TYR A 356 -11.45 4.12 10.87
C TYR A 356 -12.59 4.71 10.03
N TRP A 357 -13.80 4.48 10.52
CA TRP A 357 -15.02 4.85 9.86
C TRP A 357 -15.96 5.59 10.83
N ASP A 358 -16.42 6.77 10.44
CA ASP A 358 -17.33 7.59 11.23
C ASP A 358 -18.77 7.52 10.70
N SER A 359 -18.92 7.56 9.37
CA SER A 359 -20.20 7.35 8.69
C SER A 359 -19.96 7.27 7.18
N GLY A 360 -20.30 6.15 6.57
CA GLY A 360 -20.09 5.95 5.12
C GLY A 360 -18.91 5.03 4.78
N THR A 361 -18.67 4.79 3.51
CA THR A 361 -17.64 3.87 3.01
C THR A 361 -16.24 4.51 2.90
N GLU A 362 -16.10 5.81 3.13
CA GLU A 362 -14.84 6.53 3.03
C GLU A 362 -14.19 6.65 4.41
N GLY A 363 -12.96 6.16 4.53
CA GLY A 363 -12.17 6.32 5.74
C GLY A 363 -11.88 7.79 6.05
N ASN A 364 -11.82 8.11 7.34
CA ASN A 364 -11.54 9.47 7.81
C ASN A 364 -10.26 9.48 8.64
N LEU A 365 -9.78 10.68 8.96
CA LEU A 365 -8.74 10.87 9.96
C LEU A 365 -9.16 10.26 11.30
N TYR A 366 -8.28 9.43 11.87
CA TYR A 366 -8.54 8.80 13.17
C TYR A 366 -8.35 9.79 14.32
N ASP A 367 -7.25 10.54 14.34
CA ASP A 367 -6.97 11.56 15.36
C ASP A 367 -6.56 12.88 14.71
N TYR A 368 -7.47 13.85 14.76
CA TYR A 368 -7.24 15.19 14.21
C TYR A 368 -6.11 15.96 14.91
N ARG A 369 -5.75 15.57 16.13
CA ARG A 369 -4.68 16.21 16.90
C ARG A 369 -3.32 16.02 16.25
N GLY A 370 -3.14 15.01 15.42
CA GLY A 370 -1.92 14.74 14.67
C GLY A 370 -1.92 15.23 13.21
N ALA A 371 -2.92 15.99 12.77
CA ALA A 371 -3.05 16.44 11.40
C ALA A 371 -3.21 17.95 11.27
N TYR A 372 -2.73 18.52 10.17
CA TYR A 372 -2.90 19.93 9.78
C TYR A 372 -3.17 20.02 8.28
N TYR A 373 -4.01 20.96 7.89
CA TYR A 373 -4.46 21.12 6.50
C TYR A 373 -4.24 22.54 5.98
N SER A 374 -3.87 22.66 4.72
CA SER A 374 -3.94 23.92 3.99
C SER A 374 -4.54 23.71 2.59
N SER A 375 -5.46 24.58 2.22
CA SER A 375 -6.05 24.57 0.88
C SER A 375 -5.11 25.16 -0.19
N GLY A 376 -4.08 25.90 0.19
CA GLY A 376 -3.16 26.57 -0.73
C GLY A 376 -3.79 27.69 -1.56
N THR A 377 -4.99 28.16 -1.20
CA THR A 377 -5.75 29.16 -2.01
C THR A 377 -5.33 30.61 -1.75
N ALA A 378 -4.93 30.95 -0.52
CA ALA A 378 -4.45 32.29 -0.20
C ALA A 378 -2.95 32.42 -0.46
N PRO A 379 -2.48 33.60 -0.90
CA PRO A 379 -1.05 33.85 -1.11
C PRO A 379 -0.23 33.81 0.18
#